data_5408ac274d6d34d131a3079e36b3c2e2
#
_entry.id   5408ac274d6d34d131a3079e36b3c2e2
#
_cell.length_a   1.000
_cell.length_b   1.000
_cell.length_c   1.000
_cell.angle_alpha   90.00
_cell.angle_beta   90.00
_cell.angle_gamma   90.00
#
_symmetry.space_group_name_H-M   'P 1'
#
loop_
_entity.id
_entity.type
_entity.pdbx_description
1 polymer ?
#
loop_
_entity_poly.entity_id
_entity_poly.type
_entity_poly.pdbx_seq_one_letter_code
_entity_poly.pdbx_strand_id
1 'polypeptide(L)'
;MNVFELTRELISIPSISGDEKQVVEFLADYLERAGFEVELQDAAPGRPNVYARRGEPDVVLSTHTDTVPPFVTYSGDDEFIYGRGACDAKGIIAAMIKAGEALIASGVSGFGLLFVVGEEAGSPGARAANSIPNRSRYLINGEPTESKLALGSKGALRAVLRARGRAAHSAYPERGESAIEKLLDVLNDLQRAELPSDETLGATTLNIGVIKGGVAANVIPADAEAELMFRVVTSSESLKCQVENVVGSRAEIEYTFECDPVFTERVDGFETAVVSFTTDMPLLTNWGKALLFGPGSILDAHTAGEKISKRELTAAVDVYEQMVIRLKGNGS
;
A
#
# COMPACT_ATOMS: atom_id res chain seq x y z
N MET A 1 27.17 -3.52 8.23
CA MET A 1 26.74 -3.63 6.81
C MET A 1 26.42 -2.24 6.27
N ASN A 2 26.79 -1.94 5.00
CA ASN A 2 26.28 -0.75 4.31
C ASN A 2 24.83 -0.99 3.83
N VAL A 3 24.18 0.04 3.26
CA VAL A 3 22.77 -0.05 2.83
C VAL A 3 22.54 -1.14 1.77
N PHE A 4 23.51 -1.34 0.85
CA PHE A 4 23.37 -2.33 -0.22
C PHE A 4 23.53 -3.77 0.29
N GLU A 5 24.44 -3.98 1.23
CA GLU A 5 24.63 -5.28 1.89
C GLU A 5 23.39 -5.65 2.70
N LEU A 6 22.82 -4.70 3.45
CA LEU A 6 21.61 -4.93 4.22
C LEU A 6 20.39 -5.21 3.31
N THR A 7 20.24 -4.47 2.21
CA THR A 7 19.20 -4.73 1.21
C THR A 7 19.34 -6.13 0.62
N ARG A 8 20.57 -6.56 0.28
CA ARG A 8 20.84 -7.90 -0.23
C ARG A 8 20.41 -8.98 0.78
N GLU A 9 20.80 -8.84 2.03
CA GLU A 9 20.45 -9.81 3.07
C GLU A 9 18.91 -9.90 3.24
N LEU A 10 18.23 -8.76 3.30
CA LEU A 10 16.76 -8.72 3.41
C LEU A 10 16.07 -9.37 2.20
N ILE A 11 16.50 -9.08 0.97
CA ILE A 11 15.95 -9.70 -0.25
C ILE A 11 16.19 -11.22 -0.22
N SER A 12 17.32 -11.67 0.29
CA SER A 12 17.69 -13.09 0.34
C SER A 12 16.83 -13.91 1.32
N ILE A 13 16.14 -13.25 2.25
CA ILE A 13 15.19 -13.90 3.17
C ILE A 13 13.79 -13.84 2.55
N PRO A 14 13.18 -14.97 2.12
CA PRO A 14 11.81 -14.99 1.66
C PRO A 14 10.85 -14.49 2.75
N SER A 15 9.89 -13.64 2.37
CA SER A 15 8.86 -13.14 3.29
C SER A 15 7.55 -12.87 2.53
N ILE A 16 7.08 -13.84 1.74
CA ILE A 16 5.76 -13.73 1.10
C ILE A 16 4.71 -13.54 2.19
N SER A 17 3.71 -12.68 1.94
CA SER A 17 2.64 -12.39 2.91
C SER A 17 2.08 -13.66 3.55
N GLY A 18 2.20 -13.76 4.86
CA GLY A 18 1.87 -14.96 5.63
C GLY A 18 3.08 -15.72 6.16
N ASP A 19 4.29 -15.49 5.64
CA ASP A 19 5.53 -16.18 6.02
C ASP A 19 6.68 -15.19 6.29
N GLU A 20 6.45 -14.20 7.16
CA GLU A 20 7.41 -13.14 7.47
C GLU A 20 8.34 -13.47 8.64
N LYS A 21 8.15 -14.61 9.31
CA LYS A 21 8.85 -14.93 10.56
C LYS A 21 10.37 -14.75 10.48
N GLN A 22 11.00 -15.27 9.42
CA GLN A 22 12.47 -15.22 9.30
C GLN A 22 13.01 -13.79 9.14
N VAL A 23 12.32 -12.95 8.35
CA VAL A 23 12.75 -11.56 8.17
C VAL A 23 12.51 -10.74 9.45
N VAL A 24 11.44 -11.01 10.18
CA VAL A 24 11.14 -10.39 11.49
C VAL A 24 12.23 -10.74 12.51
N GLU A 25 12.60 -12.02 12.64
CA GLU A 25 13.69 -12.47 13.53
C GLU A 25 15.02 -11.81 13.16
N PHE A 26 15.35 -11.76 11.88
CA PHE A 26 16.56 -11.09 11.39
C PHE A 26 16.57 -9.59 11.74
N LEU A 27 15.44 -8.89 11.53
CA LEU A 27 15.30 -7.46 11.81
C LEU A 27 15.43 -7.17 13.31
N ALA A 28 14.78 -7.96 14.17
CA ALA A 28 14.86 -7.81 15.60
C ALA A 28 16.30 -7.94 16.09
N ASP A 29 16.98 -9.01 15.73
CA ASP A 29 18.38 -9.25 16.07
C ASP A 29 19.33 -8.15 15.56
N TYR A 30 19.07 -7.66 14.34
CA TYR A 30 19.88 -6.62 13.74
C TYR A 30 19.73 -5.30 14.48
N LEU A 31 18.50 -4.90 14.78
CA LEU A 31 18.17 -3.62 15.42
C LEU A 31 18.64 -3.58 16.89
N GLU A 32 18.54 -4.69 17.63
CA GLU A 32 19.11 -4.78 18.98
C GLU A 32 20.63 -4.55 18.95
N ARG A 33 21.35 -5.20 18.02
CA ARG A 33 22.81 -4.99 17.85
C ARG A 33 23.16 -3.57 17.39
N ALA A 34 22.27 -2.91 16.68
CA ALA A 34 22.42 -1.52 16.25
C ALA A 34 22.12 -0.50 17.38
N GLY A 35 21.68 -0.97 18.55
CA GLY A 35 21.47 -0.15 19.74
C GLY A 35 20.07 0.41 19.91
N PHE A 36 19.08 -0.18 19.22
CA PHE A 36 17.67 0.11 19.47
C PHE A 36 17.12 -0.72 20.64
N GLU A 37 16.11 -0.19 21.29
CA GLU A 37 15.19 -0.94 22.13
C GLU A 37 14.13 -1.57 21.23
N VAL A 38 14.06 -2.91 21.17
CA VAL A 38 13.21 -3.65 20.24
C VAL A 38 12.07 -4.33 20.99
N GLU A 39 10.87 -4.23 20.43
CA GLU A 39 9.64 -4.87 20.88
C GLU A 39 9.00 -5.62 19.70
N LEU A 40 8.62 -6.87 19.92
CA LEU A 40 7.81 -7.63 18.96
C LEU A 40 6.33 -7.49 19.33
N GLN A 41 5.53 -6.98 18.41
CA GLN A 41 4.11 -6.74 18.61
C GLN A 41 3.28 -7.80 17.89
N ASP A 42 2.56 -8.64 18.63
CA ASP A 42 1.72 -9.69 18.04
C ASP A 42 0.66 -9.09 17.09
N ALA A 43 0.73 -9.45 15.83
CA ALA A 43 -0.19 -8.98 14.78
C ALA A 43 -1.08 -10.09 14.23
N ALA A 44 -0.49 -11.28 14.02
CA ALA A 44 -1.19 -12.49 13.62
C ALA A 44 -0.43 -13.70 14.20
N PRO A 45 -1.02 -14.88 14.26
CA PRO A 45 -0.37 -16.05 14.87
C PRO A 45 1.03 -16.31 14.28
N GLY A 46 2.08 -16.12 15.09
CA GLY A 46 3.48 -16.31 14.70
C GLY A 46 4.06 -15.25 13.76
N ARG A 47 3.38 -14.12 13.58
CA ARG A 47 3.74 -13.03 12.67
C ARG A 47 3.69 -11.69 13.42
N PRO A 48 4.68 -11.39 14.27
CA PRO A 48 4.73 -10.11 14.97
C PRO A 48 5.29 -8.98 14.08
N ASN A 49 4.89 -7.74 14.35
CA ASN A 49 5.60 -6.56 13.89
C ASN A 49 6.92 -6.38 14.65
N VAL A 50 7.86 -5.67 14.06
CA VAL A 50 9.07 -5.21 14.74
C VAL A 50 8.92 -3.72 15.03
N TYR A 51 8.90 -3.36 16.32
CA TYR A 51 8.94 -1.97 16.75
C TYR A 51 10.26 -1.72 17.46
N ALA A 52 11.07 -0.81 16.94
CA ALA A 52 12.38 -0.45 17.46
C ALA A 52 12.42 1.05 17.76
N ARG A 53 12.97 1.44 18.90
CA ARG A 53 12.98 2.85 19.29
C ARG A 53 14.27 3.27 19.97
N ARG A 54 14.52 4.57 19.94
CA ARG A 54 15.59 5.22 20.71
C ARG A 54 14.98 6.37 21.53
N GLY A 55 14.67 6.10 22.80
CA GLY A 55 13.88 6.98 23.68
C GLY A 55 12.39 6.99 23.30
N GLU A 56 11.62 7.96 23.82
CA GLU A 56 10.20 8.13 23.47
C GLU A 56 10.08 8.77 22.07
N PRO A 57 9.49 8.09 21.07
CA PRO A 57 9.50 8.58 19.70
C PRO A 57 8.51 9.73 19.46
N ASP A 58 9.01 10.85 18.96
CA ASP A 58 8.19 11.89 18.32
C ASP A 58 7.89 11.57 16.85
N VAL A 59 8.85 10.90 16.18
CA VAL A 59 8.77 10.53 14.77
C VAL A 59 9.02 9.05 14.63
N VAL A 60 8.18 8.35 13.86
CA VAL A 60 8.34 6.94 13.56
C VAL A 60 8.43 6.75 12.04
N LEU A 61 9.44 6.03 11.59
CA LEU A 61 9.57 5.53 10.22
C LEU A 61 8.90 4.16 10.14
N SER A 62 7.99 3.95 9.22
CA SER A 62 7.25 2.69 9.10
C SER A 62 7.19 2.20 7.66
N THR A 63 7.30 0.89 7.46
CA THR A 63 7.00 0.20 6.21
C THR A 63 6.72 -1.27 6.51
N HIS A 64 6.49 -2.09 5.49
CA HIS A 64 6.11 -3.48 5.65
C HIS A 64 7.27 -4.45 5.39
N THR A 65 7.17 -5.67 5.92
CA THR A 65 8.18 -6.74 5.82
C THR A 65 7.84 -7.80 4.80
N ASP A 66 6.56 -7.91 4.46
CA ASP A 66 6.08 -8.90 3.51
C ASP A 66 6.27 -8.46 2.05
N THR A 67 6.10 -9.40 1.16
CA THR A 67 6.18 -9.19 -0.29
C THR A 67 5.15 -10.06 -1.00
N VAL A 68 4.71 -9.62 -2.20
CA VAL A 68 3.88 -10.45 -3.08
C VAL A 68 4.65 -11.65 -3.66
N PRO A 69 3.97 -12.78 -3.98
CA PRO A 69 4.56 -13.86 -4.76
C PRO A 69 4.76 -13.46 -6.24
N PRO A 70 5.65 -14.16 -7.00
CA PRO A 70 6.58 -15.18 -6.53
C PRO A 70 7.82 -14.56 -5.87
N PHE A 71 8.53 -15.34 -5.06
CA PHE A 71 9.87 -14.98 -4.60
C PHE A 71 10.82 -14.84 -5.80
N VAL A 72 11.57 -13.73 -5.84
CA VAL A 72 12.61 -13.46 -6.83
C VAL A 72 13.92 -13.23 -6.09
N THR A 73 14.94 -14.04 -6.40
CA THR A 73 16.24 -13.98 -5.74
C THR A 73 16.97 -12.67 -6.04
N TYR A 74 17.81 -12.25 -5.09
CA TYR A 74 18.71 -11.13 -5.27
C TYR A 74 19.63 -11.28 -6.49
N SER A 75 19.77 -10.19 -7.25
CA SER A 75 20.89 -9.95 -8.16
C SER A 75 21.22 -8.45 -8.19
N GLY A 76 22.31 -8.06 -8.80
CA GLY A 76 22.66 -6.64 -8.89
C GLY A 76 23.75 -6.38 -9.90
N ASP A 77 23.76 -5.17 -10.42
CA ASP A 77 24.80 -4.59 -11.27
C ASP A 77 25.38 -3.32 -10.63
N ASP A 78 26.06 -2.48 -11.40
CA ASP A 78 26.68 -1.25 -10.87
C ASP A 78 25.63 -0.19 -10.46
N GLU A 79 24.45 -0.18 -11.08
CA GLU A 79 23.42 0.84 -10.92
C GLU A 79 22.23 0.39 -10.06
N PHE A 80 21.84 -0.88 -10.15
CA PHE A 80 20.61 -1.41 -9.55
C PHE A 80 20.84 -2.62 -8.66
N ILE A 81 19.91 -2.80 -7.74
CA ILE A 81 19.66 -4.03 -6.99
C ILE A 81 18.32 -4.59 -7.48
N TYR A 82 18.28 -5.87 -7.80
CA TYR A 82 17.11 -6.59 -8.28
C TYR A 82 16.69 -7.65 -7.27
N GLY A 83 15.40 -7.97 -7.25
CA GLY A 83 14.82 -9.04 -6.44
C GLY A 83 13.47 -8.64 -5.84
N ARG A 84 12.70 -9.61 -5.38
CA ARG A 84 11.41 -9.35 -4.75
C ARG A 84 11.59 -8.56 -3.43
N GLY A 85 10.92 -7.42 -3.30
CA GLY A 85 11.11 -6.48 -2.20
C GLY A 85 12.22 -5.44 -2.45
N ALA A 86 12.88 -5.43 -3.60
CA ALA A 86 13.96 -4.49 -3.86
C ALA A 86 13.51 -3.04 -3.68
N CYS A 87 12.36 -2.66 -4.23
CA CYS A 87 11.75 -1.35 -4.00
C CYS A 87 10.54 -1.42 -3.06
N ASP A 88 9.89 -2.58 -2.91
CA ASP A 88 8.63 -2.74 -2.19
C ASP A 88 8.68 -3.94 -1.21
N ALA A 89 9.15 -3.76 0.08
CA ALA A 89 9.74 -2.53 0.61
C ALA A 89 11.07 -2.81 1.34
N LYS A 90 11.80 -3.92 1.04
CA LYS A 90 13.03 -4.33 1.77
C LYS A 90 14.18 -3.34 1.59
N GLY A 91 14.30 -2.70 0.41
CA GLY A 91 15.24 -1.61 0.20
C GLY A 91 14.91 -0.39 1.07
N ILE A 92 13.62 -0.09 1.22
CA ILE A 92 13.13 0.99 2.09
C ILE A 92 13.44 0.67 3.56
N ILE A 93 13.21 -0.56 4.02
CA ILE A 93 13.61 -1.02 5.36
C ILE A 93 15.09 -0.76 5.58
N ALA A 94 15.95 -1.17 4.64
CA ALA A 94 17.38 -0.96 4.75
C ALA A 94 17.77 0.52 4.84
N ALA A 95 17.13 1.39 4.04
CA ALA A 95 17.37 2.84 4.10
C ALA A 95 16.94 3.44 5.43
N MET A 96 15.77 3.07 5.97
CA MET A 96 15.27 3.52 7.27
C MET A 96 16.18 3.08 8.42
N ILE A 97 16.65 1.83 8.41
CA ILE A 97 17.58 1.31 9.41
C ILE A 97 18.90 2.10 9.37
N LYS A 98 19.45 2.35 8.18
CA LYS A 98 20.72 3.10 8.04
C LYS A 98 20.57 4.56 8.45
N ALA A 99 19.43 5.19 8.19
CA ALA A 99 19.12 6.52 8.72
C ALA A 99 19.04 6.50 10.25
N GLY A 100 18.41 5.49 10.83
CA GLY A 100 18.35 5.31 12.28
C GLY A 100 19.73 5.12 12.93
N GLU A 101 20.62 4.33 12.31
CA GLU A 101 22.01 4.19 12.77
C GLU A 101 22.76 5.52 12.71
N ALA A 102 22.60 6.32 11.64
CA ALA A 102 23.21 7.65 11.52
C ALA A 102 22.71 8.62 12.60
N LEU A 103 21.40 8.61 12.86
CA LEU A 103 20.78 9.39 13.95
C LEU A 103 21.36 9.01 15.32
N ILE A 104 21.51 7.71 15.61
CA ILE A 104 22.13 7.24 16.86
C ILE A 104 23.58 7.71 16.97
N ALA A 105 24.35 7.57 15.89
CA ALA A 105 25.75 8.00 15.85
C ALA A 105 25.92 9.51 16.06
N SER A 106 24.92 10.31 15.63
CA SER A 106 24.83 11.76 15.84
C SER A 106 24.24 12.14 17.22
N GLY A 107 23.95 11.17 18.10
CA GLY A 107 23.40 11.39 19.42
C GLY A 107 21.91 11.79 19.45
N VAL A 108 21.19 11.60 18.34
CA VAL A 108 19.75 11.88 18.26
C VAL A 108 18.96 10.73 18.90
N SER A 109 17.96 11.09 19.68
CA SER A 109 16.98 10.16 20.28
C SER A 109 15.55 10.67 20.05
N GLY A 110 14.54 9.95 20.50
CA GLY A 110 13.13 10.33 20.31
C GLY A 110 12.62 10.01 18.91
N PHE A 111 13.05 8.88 18.34
CA PHE A 111 12.54 8.35 17.07
C PHE A 111 12.40 6.83 17.14
N GLY A 112 11.62 6.28 16.23
CA GLY A 112 11.40 4.84 16.13
C GLY A 112 11.29 4.33 14.71
N LEU A 113 11.34 3.00 14.59
CA LEU A 113 11.13 2.23 13.36
C LEU A 113 10.00 1.23 13.63
N LEU A 114 9.02 1.17 12.77
CA LEU A 114 7.92 0.21 12.85
C LEU A 114 7.82 -0.57 11.54
N PHE A 115 8.17 -1.84 11.58
CA PHE A 115 8.09 -2.73 10.42
C PHE A 115 6.94 -3.71 10.62
N VAL A 116 5.88 -3.53 9.83
CA VAL A 116 4.63 -4.28 9.96
C VAL A 116 4.58 -5.50 9.03
N VAL A 117 3.75 -6.46 9.37
CA VAL A 117 3.53 -7.67 8.57
C VAL A 117 2.23 -7.60 7.81
N GLY A 118 2.19 -8.16 6.59
CA GLY A 118 0.97 -8.42 5.84
C GLY A 118 0.31 -7.20 5.20
N GLU A 119 1.04 -6.16 4.84
CA GLU A 119 0.51 -5.00 4.08
C GLU A 119 -0.15 -5.46 2.79
N GLU A 120 0.53 -6.29 2.03
CA GLU A 120 0.11 -6.84 0.74
C GLU A 120 -1.10 -7.79 0.83
N ALA A 121 -1.50 -8.16 2.05
CA ALA A 121 -2.56 -9.14 2.32
C ALA A 121 -3.44 -8.74 3.51
N GLY A 122 -4.05 -7.55 3.44
CA GLY A 122 -5.08 -7.09 4.38
C GLY A 122 -4.58 -6.43 5.65
N SER A 123 -3.28 -6.11 5.73
CA SER A 123 -2.68 -5.22 6.73
C SER A 123 -2.96 -5.61 8.21
N PRO A 124 -2.82 -6.89 8.61
CA PRO A 124 -3.02 -7.27 10.01
C PRO A 124 -2.00 -6.58 10.93
N GLY A 125 -0.78 -6.35 10.43
CA GLY A 125 0.29 -5.68 11.16
C GLY A 125 -0.04 -4.24 11.52
N ALA A 126 -0.50 -3.46 10.55
CA ALA A 126 -0.89 -2.06 10.79
C ALA A 126 -2.08 -1.96 11.75
N ARG A 127 -3.09 -2.83 11.62
CA ARG A 127 -4.24 -2.88 12.55
C ARG A 127 -3.81 -3.19 13.98
N ALA A 128 -2.92 -4.16 14.16
CA ALA A 128 -2.38 -4.51 15.47
C ALA A 128 -1.57 -3.35 16.06
N ALA A 129 -0.66 -2.77 15.29
CA ALA A 129 0.13 -1.61 15.71
C ALA A 129 -0.77 -0.43 16.12
N ASN A 130 -1.85 -0.17 15.38
CA ASN A 130 -2.77 0.92 15.69
C ASN A 130 -3.60 0.70 16.96
N SER A 131 -3.68 -0.53 17.47
CA SER A 131 -4.34 -0.84 18.74
C SER A 131 -3.47 -0.54 19.97
N ILE A 132 -2.17 -0.31 19.76
CA ILE A 132 -1.21 -0.06 20.84
C ILE A 132 -1.08 1.45 21.07
N PRO A 133 -1.30 1.95 22.30
CA PRO A 133 -1.12 3.36 22.60
C PRO A 133 0.33 3.82 22.34
N ASN A 134 0.48 4.92 21.64
CA ASN A 134 1.77 5.57 21.44
C ASN A 134 1.63 7.09 21.48
N ARG A 135 2.74 7.83 21.44
CA ARG A 135 2.78 9.29 21.54
C ARG A 135 3.48 9.95 20.37
N SER A 136 3.75 9.21 19.30
CA SER A 136 4.38 9.77 18.12
C SER A 136 3.51 10.90 17.52
N ARG A 137 4.19 11.97 17.12
CA ARG A 137 3.54 13.12 16.46
C ARG A 137 3.51 12.98 14.95
N TYR A 138 4.45 12.22 14.40
CA TYR A 138 4.61 12.02 12.97
C TYR A 138 4.92 10.56 12.65
N LEU A 139 4.30 10.08 11.60
CA LEU A 139 4.57 8.78 10.98
C LEU A 139 5.08 9.02 9.55
N ILE A 140 6.27 8.58 9.21
CA ILE A 140 6.78 8.56 7.85
C ILE A 140 6.63 7.14 7.33
N ASN A 141 5.60 6.91 6.52
CA ASN A 141 5.40 5.63 5.86
C ASN A 141 6.28 5.53 4.62
N GLY A 142 6.92 4.40 4.44
CA GLY A 142 7.85 4.13 3.37
C GLY A 142 7.23 3.28 2.28
N GLU A 143 7.07 3.86 1.09
CA GLU A 143 6.58 3.21 -0.12
C GLU A 143 7.34 3.78 -1.34
N PRO A 144 7.38 3.08 -2.49
CA PRO A 144 8.10 3.57 -3.66
C PRO A 144 7.42 4.79 -4.29
N THR A 145 7.86 6.00 -3.91
CA THR A 145 7.32 7.28 -4.36
C THR A 145 8.26 8.03 -5.32
N GLU A 146 9.22 7.35 -5.95
CA GLU A 146 10.25 7.95 -6.80
C GLU A 146 11.08 9.00 -6.07
N SER A 147 11.38 8.77 -4.78
CA SER A 147 12.12 9.69 -3.90
C SER A 147 11.45 11.07 -3.75
N LYS A 148 10.13 11.16 -3.90
CA LYS A 148 9.34 12.38 -3.69
C LYS A 148 8.45 12.26 -2.46
N LEU A 149 8.23 13.37 -1.76
CA LEU A 149 7.26 13.43 -0.69
C LEU A 149 5.85 13.42 -1.28
N ALA A 150 5.07 12.37 -1.04
CA ALA A 150 3.70 12.32 -1.53
C ALA A 150 2.82 13.32 -0.79
N LEU A 151 1.98 14.07 -1.51
CA LEU A 151 0.97 14.99 -0.94
C LEU A 151 -0.29 14.25 -0.50
N GLY A 152 -0.42 13.02 -0.91
CA GLY A 152 -1.49 12.14 -0.53
C GLY A 152 -1.49 10.85 -1.37
N SER A 153 -2.28 9.91 -0.92
CA SER A 153 -2.51 8.60 -1.52
C SER A 153 -3.98 8.45 -1.83
N LYS A 154 -4.31 7.98 -3.04
CA LYS A 154 -5.70 7.67 -3.36
C LYS A 154 -6.18 6.49 -2.54
N GLY A 155 -7.45 6.52 -2.15
CA GLY A 155 -8.14 5.37 -1.60
C GLY A 155 -8.47 4.32 -2.66
N ALA A 156 -9.11 3.24 -2.23
CA ALA A 156 -9.59 2.19 -3.11
C ALA A 156 -10.97 1.69 -2.69
N LEU A 157 -11.80 1.39 -3.68
CA LEU A 157 -13.09 0.75 -3.47
C LEU A 157 -13.24 -0.38 -4.48
N ARG A 158 -13.38 -1.61 -3.98
CA ARG A 158 -13.62 -2.80 -4.81
C ARG A 158 -15.06 -3.22 -4.71
N ALA A 159 -15.72 -3.38 -5.85
CA ALA A 159 -17.09 -3.83 -5.92
C ALA A 159 -17.26 -5.01 -6.87
N VAL A 160 -18.19 -5.90 -6.55
CA VAL A 160 -18.67 -6.96 -7.43
C VAL A 160 -20.11 -6.62 -7.81
N LEU A 161 -20.36 -6.49 -9.10
CA LEU A 161 -21.69 -6.32 -9.66
C LEU A 161 -22.25 -7.64 -10.15
N ARG A 162 -23.48 -7.99 -9.78
CA ARG A 162 -24.18 -9.19 -10.25
C ARG A 162 -25.51 -8.82 -10.89
N ALA A 163 -25.62 -9.00 -12.21
CA ALA A 163 -26.85 -8.84 -12.93
C ALA A 163 -27.60 -10.17 -13.06
N ARG A 164 -28.92 -10.11 -12.90
CA ARG A 164 -29.83 -11.26 -13.06
C ARG A 164 -30.74 -11.05 -14.25
N GLY A 165 -31.01 -12.13 -14.96
CA GLY A 165 -31.90 -12.18 -16.10
C GLY A 165 -32.77 -13.42 -16.08
N ARG A 166 -33.23 -13.81 -17.26
CA ARG A 166 -34.04 -15.01 -17.47
C ARG A 166 -33.53 -15.77 -18.70
N ALA A 167 -33.10 -17.01 -18.48
CA ALA A 167 -32.65 -17.87 -19.57
C ALA A 167 -33.76 -18.19 -20.56
N ALA A 168 -33.42 -18.18 -21.86
CA ALA A 168 -34.26 -18.64 -22.92
C ALA A 168 -33.42 -19.07 -24.12
N HIS A 169 -34.04 -19.76 -25.08
CA HIS A 169 -33.39 -20.04 -26.37
C HIS A 169 -33.22 -18.72 -27.14
N SER A 170 -32.04 -18.45 -27.68
CA SER A 170 -31.70 -17.18 -28.35
C SER A 170 -32.55 -16.85 -29.57
N ALA A 171 -33.19 -17.85 -30.19
CA ALA A 171 -34.15 -17.66 -31.29
C ALA A 171 -35.48 -17.05 -30.85
N TYR A 172 -35.75 -16.96 -29.54
CA TYR A 172 -36.99 -16.42 -28.96
C TYR A 172 -36.66 -15.39 -27.91
N PRO A 173 -36.05 -14.25 -28.28
CA PRO A 173 -35.52 -13.26 -27.34
C PRO A 173 -36.62 -12.66 -26.42
N GLU A 174 -37.88 -12.61 -26.88
CA GLU A 174 -39.00 -12.13 -26.08
C GLU A 174 -39.34 -12.98 -24.86
N ARG A 175 -38.79 -14.19 -24.79
CA ARG A 175 -38.96 -15.11 -23.62
C ARG A 175 -37.85 -15.03 -22.59
N GLY A 176 -36.73 -14.39 -22.93
CA GLY A 176 -35.57 -14.25 -22.07
C GLY A 176 -35.40 -12.81 -21.58
N GLU A 177 -34.34 -12.64 -20.77
CA GLU A 177 -33.82 -11.34 -20.37
C GLU A 177 -32.33 -11.51 -20.12
N SER A 178 -31.52 -10.82 -20.93
CA SER A 178 -30.07 -11.02 -20.89
C SER A 178 -29.42 -10.30 -19.71
N ALA A 179 -28.85 -11.07 -18.78
CA ALA A 179 -28.05 -10.54 -17.69
C ALA A 179 -26.76 -9.86 -18.20
N ILE A 180 -26.17 -10.37 -19.28
CA ILE A 180 -24.98 -9.76 -19.90
C ILE A 180 -25.31 -8.37 -20.45
N GLU A 181 -26.41 -8.20 -21.19
CA GLU A 181 -26.81 -6.90 -21.72
C GLU A 181 -27.08 -5.88 -20.59
N LYS A 182 -27.82 -6.29 -19.55
CA LYS A 182 -28.02 -5.44 -18.34
C LYS A 182 -26.69 -5.02 -17.71
N LEU A 183 -25.76 -5.96 -17.56
CA LEU A 183 -24.45 -5.67 -16.95
C LEU A 183 -23.65 -4.71 -17.84
N LEU A 184 -23.63 -4.91 -19.15
CA LEU A 184 -22.94 -4.02 -20.09
C LEU A 184 -23.51 -2.60 -20.06
N ASP A 185 -24.84 -2.45 -19.97
CA ASP A 185 -25.48 -1.13 -19.84
C ASP A 185 -25.04 -0.42 -18.56
N VAL A 186 -25.04 -1.14 -17.42
CA VAL A 186 -24.56 -0.59 -16.14
C VAL A 186 -23.10 -0.18 -16.23
N LEU A 187 -22.22 -1.04 -16.79
CA LEU A 187 -20.79 -0.75 -16.93
C LEU A 187 -20.53 0.46 -17.83
N ASN A 188 -21.26 0.58 -18.94
CA ASN A 188 -21.20 1.74 -19.82
C ASN A 188 -21.63 3.04 -19.12
N ASP A 189 -22.70 2.99 -18.31
CA ASP A 189 -23.17 4.15 -17.56
C ASP A 189 -22.14 4.56 -16.49
N LEU A 190 -21.53 3.59 -15.77
CA LEU A 190 -20.46 3.86 -14.81
C LEU A 190 -19.22 4.48 -15.46
N GLN A 191 -18.83 4.03 -16.67
CA GLN A 191 -17.72 4.61 -17.42
C GLN A 191 -17.98 6.05 -17.90
N ARG A 192 -19.25 6.42 -18.11
CA ARG A 192 -19.65 7.77 -18.53
C ARG A 192 -19.98 8.69 -17.38
N ALA A 193 -20.15 8.14 -16.18
CA ALA A 193 -20.48 8.94 -15.01
C ALA A 193 -19.34 9.93 -14.68
N GLU A 194 -19.71 11.13 -14.29
CA GLU A 194 -18.77 12.10 -13.74
C GLU A 194 -18.39 11.66 -12.32
N LEU A 195 -17.26 10.97 -12.20
CA LEU A 195 -16.74 10.55 -10.91
C LEU A 195 -16.05 11.73 -10.19
N PRO A 196 -15.98 11.71 -8.84
CA PRO A 196 -15.38 12.78 -8.07
C PRO A 196 -13.95 13.07 -8.46
N SER A 197 -13.55 14.33 -8.35
CA SER A 197 -12.18 14.80 -8.47
C SER A 197 -11.78 15.65 -7.27
N ASP A 198 -10.50 15.69 -6.96
CA ASP A 198 -9.87 16.48 -5.91
C ASP A 198 -8.73 17.31 -6.50
N GLU A 199 -8.50 18.52 -6.01
CA GLU A 199 -7.47 19.42 -6.54
C GLU A 199 -6.05 18.86 -6.37
N THR A 200 -5.80 18.12 -5.31
CA THR A 200 -4.49 17.52 -5.01
C THR A 200 -4.38 16.11 -5.61
N LEU A 201 -5.38 15.24 -5.37
CA LEU A 201 -5.32 13.83 -5.77
C LEU A 201 -5.75 13.58 -7.22
N GLY A 202 -6.33 14.59 -7.89
CA GLY A 202 -6.83 14.46 -9.26
C GLY A 202 -8.17 13.71 -9.33
N ALA A 203 -8.41 12.98 -10.42
CA ALA A 203 -9.69 12.32 -10.66
C ALA A 203 -9.76 10.92 -10.02
N THR A 204 -10.96 10.52 -9.58
CA THR A 204 -11.31 9.12 -9.33
C THR A 204 -11.22 8.34 -10.65
N THR A 205 -10.66 7.14 -10.61
CA THR A 205 -10.58 6.26 -11.78
C THR A 205 -11.33 4.95 -11.55
N LEU A 206 -11.87 4.37 -12.63
CA LEU A 206 -12.54 3.07 -12.63
C LEU A 206 -11.80 2.10 -13.54
N ASN A 207 -11.48 0.92 -13.02
CA ASN A 207 -11.04 -0.24 -13.78
C ASN A 207 -12.08 -1.36 -13.68
N ILE A 208 -12.49 -1.90 -14.83
CA ILE A 208 -13.30 -3.12 -14.94
C ILE A 208 -12.30 -4.26 -15.09
N GLY A 209 -11.99 -4.96 -13.99
CA GLY A 209 -10.92 -5.97 -13.97
C GLY A 209 -11.34 -7.34 -14.48
N VAL A 210 -12.60 -7.73 -14.23
CA VAL A 210 -13.14 -9.04 -14.62
C VAL A 210 -14.58 -8.89 -15.09
N ILE A 211 -14.94 -9.63 -16.14
CA ILE A 211 -16.34 -9.83 -16.57
C ILE A 211 -16.55 -11.32 -16.84
N LYS A 212 -17.65 -11.88 -16.31
CA LYS A 212 -18.07 -13.26 -16.50
C LYS A 212 -19.56 -13.31 -16.79
N GLY A 213 -20.02 -14.27 -17.60
CA GLY A 213 -21.45 -14.49 -17.81
C GLY A 213 -21.76 -15.43 -18.96
N GLY A 214 -23.00 -15.95 -18.94
CA GLY A 214 -23.50 -16.85 -19.97
C GLY A 214 -22.93 -18.26 -19.90
N VAL A 215 -23.55 -19.17 -20.67
CA VAL A 215 -23.17 -20.59 -20.71
C VAL A 215 -22.97 -21.10 -22.14
N ALA A 216 -23.70 -20.58 -23.13
CA ALA A 216 -23.61 -20.96 -24.55
C ALA A 216 -24.17 -19.86 -25.45
N ALA A 217 -23.66 -19.75 -26.66
CA ALA A 217 -24.04 -18.70 -27.63
C ALA A 217 -25.53 -18.73 -28.04
N ASN A 218 -26.20 -19.88 -27.96
CA ASN A 218 -27.62 -20.04 -28.28
C ASN A 218 -28.54 -19.98 -27.08
N VAL A 219 -28.04 -19.50 -25.89
CA VAL A 219 -28.80 -19.33 -24.65
C VAL A 219 -28.72 -17.88 -24.24
N ILE A 220 -29.85 -17.24 -23.94
CA ILE A 220 -29.92 -15.92 -23.34
C ILE A 220 -29.41 -16.09 -21.88
N PRO A 221 -28.35 -15.34 -21.47
CA PRO A 221 -27.70 -15.55 -20.18
C PRO A 221 -28.59 -15.05 -19.02
N ALA A 222 -28.77 -15.90 -18.01
CA ALA A 222 -29.51 -15.55 -16.78
C ALA A 222 -28.63 -14.86 -15.73
N ASP A 223 -27.32 -15.01 -15.82
CA ASP A 223 -26.37 -14.49 -14.83
C ASP A 223 -25.17 -13.84 -15.53
N ALA A 224 -24.73 -12.70 -14.97
CA ALA A 224 -23.49 -12.04 -15.34
C ALA A 224 -22.91 -11.31 -14.13
N GLU A 225 -21.58 -11.27 -14.06
CA GLU A 225 -20.82 -10.66 -12.96
C GLU A 225 -19.67 -9.82 -13.49
N ALA A 226 -19.35 -8.70 -12.83
CA ALA A 226 -18.14 -7.92 -13.06
C ALA A 226 -17.47 -7.52 -11.76
N GLU A 227 -16.12 -7.52 -11.75
CA GLU A 227 -15.32 -6.98 -10.65
C GLU A 227 -14.75 -5.63 -11.05
N LEU A 228 -14.99 -4.65 -10.18
CA LEU A 228 -14.62 -3.24 -10.36
C LEU A 228 -13.60 -2.83 -9.32
N MET A 229 -12.66 -1.97 -9.72
CA MET A 229 -11.73 -1.29 -8.83
C MET A 229 -11.77 0.21 -9.10
N PHE A 230 -12.14 0.98 -8.11
CA PHE A 230 -12.03 2.44 -8.13
C PHE A 230 -10.79 2.90 -7.34
N ARG A 231 -10.05 3.88 -7.87
CA ARG A 231 -9.09 4.67 -7.11
C ARG A 231 -9.78 5.95 -6.66
N VAL A 232 -9.97 6.09 -5.37
CA VAL A 232 -10.90 7.04 -4.74
C VAL A 232 -10.16 8.29 -4.29
N VAL A 233 -10.74 9.47 -4.50
CA VAL A 233 -10.18 10.76 -4.08
C VAL A 233 -11.07 11.52 -3.10
N THR A 234 -12.23 10.95 -2.77
CA THR A 234 -13.17 11.42 -1.74
C THR A 234 -13.46 10.28 -0.77
N SER A 235 -14.39 10.42 0.17
CA SER A 235 -14.77 9.31 1.03
C SER A 235 -15.37 8.16 0.20
N SER A 236 -15.04 6.92 0.57
CA SER A 236 -15.59 5.70 -0.05
C SER A 236 -17.10 5.70 0.00
N GLU A 237 -17.71 6.18 1.10
CA GLU A 237 -19.15 6.26 1.29
C GLU A 237 -19.81 7.19 0.26
N SER A 238 -19.19 8.34 -0.03
CA SER A 238 -19.70 9.26 -1.07
C SER A 238 -19.70 8.61 -2.45
N LEU A 239 -18.62 7.87 -2.77
CA LEU A 239 -18.51 7.16 -4.05
C LEU A 239 -19.52 6.01 -4.14
N LYS A 240 -19.73 5.24 -3.04
CA LYS A 240 -20.75 4.19 -3.00
C LYS A 240 -22.14 4.72 -3.37
N CYS A 241 -22.56 5.83 -2.76
CA CYS A 241 -23.84 6.46 -3.08
C CYS A 241 -23.96 6.81 -4.57
N GLN A 242 -22.90 7.30 -5.20
CA GLN A 242 -22.92 7.60 -6.64
C GLN A 242 -23.00 6.33 -7.49
N VAL A 243 -22.22 5.31 -7.17
CA VAL A 243 -22.22 4.00 -7.86
C VAL A 243 -23.60 3.36 -7.75
N GLU A 244 -24.21 3.35 -6.55
CA GLU A 244 -25.54 2.80 -6.30
C GLU A 244 -26.62 3.53 -7.09
N ASN A 245 -26.53 4.86 -7.19
CA ASN A 245 -27.46 5.66 -8.00
C ASN A 245 -27.37 5.31 -9.49
N VAL A 246 -26.14 5.10 -10.02
CA VAL A 246 -25.94 4.72 -11.42
C VAL A 246 -26.42 3.29 -11.67
N VAL A 247 -26.10 2.35 -10.80
CA VAL A 247 -26.46 0.93 -10.94
C VAL A 247 -27.98 0.74 -10.81
N GLY A 248 -28.60 1.43 -9.83
CA GLY A 248 -30.01 1.30 -9.53
C GLY A 248 -30.42 -0.14 -9.22
N SER A 249 -31.55 -0.56 -9.74
CA SER A 249 -32.07 -1.93 -9.57
C SER A 249 -31.59 -2.93 -10.64
N ARG A 250 -30.65 -2.53 -11.53
CA ARG A 250 -30.21 -3.35 -12.68
C ARG A 250 -29.22 -4.46 -12.29
N ALA A 251 -28.50 -4.26 -11.20
CA ALA A 251 -27.55 -5.25 -10.65
C ALA A 251 -27.49 -5.13 -9.12
N GLU A 252 -27.12 -6.24 -8.48
CA GLU A 252 -26.74 -6.27 -7.07
C GLU A 252 -25.28 -5.82 -6.93
N ILE A 253 -24.97 -5.10 -5.86
CA ILE A 253 -23.62 -4.61 -5.56
C ILE A 253 -23.15 -5.24 -4.26
N GLU A 254 -21.92 -5.77 -4.26
CA GLU A 254 -21.20 -6.22 -3.07
C GLU A 254 -19.86 -5.47 -3.01
N TYR A 255 -19.64 -4.71 -1.94
CA TYR A 255 -18.36 -4.06 -1.70
C TYR A 255 -17.45 -5.01 -0.91
N THR A 256 -16.32 -5.39 -1.51
CA THR A 256 -15.40 -6.39 -0.96
C THR A 256 -14.16 -5.79 -0.31
N PHE A 257 -13.85 -4.53 -0.62
CA PHE A 257 -12.76 -3.78 -0.02
C PHE A 257 -13.05 -2.27 -0.12
N GLU A 258 -12.67 -1.54 0.91
CA GLU A 258 -12.72 -0.08 0.92
C GLU A 258 -11.59 0.51 1.75
N CYS A 259 -11.08 1.64 1.29
CA CYS A 259 -10.06 2.43 1.95
C CYS A 259 -10.21 3.88 1.47
N ASP A 260 -10.32 4.82 2.40
CA ASP A 260 -10.40 6.23 2.08
C ASP A 260 -9.05 6.81 1.64
N PRO A 261 -9.03 7.90 0.85
CA PRO A 261 -7.80 8.60 0.52
C PRO A 261 -7.17 9.22 1.77
N VAL A 262 -5.84 9.34 1.76
CA VAL A 262 -5.09 9.99 2.84
C VAL A 262 -4.39 11.22 2.28
N PHE A 263 -4.55 12.37 2.94
CA PHE A 263 -3.73 13.56 2.71
C PHE A 263 -2.60 13.56 3.72
N THR A 264 -1.40 13.88 3.25
CA THR A 264 -0.18 13.83 4.05
C THR A 264 0.28 15.21 4.47
N GLU A 265 1.09 15.29 5.51
CA GLU A 265 1.73 16.53 5.93
C GLU A 265 2.77 16.98 4.91
N ARG A 266 2.94 18.29 4.78
CA ARG A 266 3.96 18.89 3.92
C ARG A 266 5.21 19.23 4.72
N VAL A 267 6.35 18.95 4.13
CA VAL A 267 7.65 19.36 4.66
C VAL A 267 8.37 20.12 3.55
N ASP A 268 8.76 21.36 3.80
CA ASP A 268 9.43 22.19 2.81
C ASP A 268 10.79 21.62 2.39
N GLY A 269 11.16 21.88 1.13
CA GLY A 269 12.47 21.52 0.58
C GLY A 269 12.57 20.10 0.02
N PHE A 270 11.43 19.41 -0.16
CA PHE A 270 11.34 18.14 -0.90
C PHE A 270 10.50 18.29 -2.15
N GLU A 271 10.88 17.60 -3.22
CA GLU A 271 10.01 17.42 -4.38
C GLU A 271 8.76 16.66 -3.97
N THR A 272 7.61 17.03 -4.54
CA THR A 272 6.33 16.44 -4.17
C THR A 272 5.69 15.69 -5.33
N ALA A 273 4.87 14.68 -5.00
CA ALA A 273 4.09 13.89 -5.95
C ALA A 273 2.71 13.54 -5.36
N VAL A 274 1.87 12.93 -6.16
CA VAL A 274 0.63 12.25 -5.73
C VAL A 274 0.75 10.80 -6.13
N VAL A 275 0.43 9.89 -5.22
CA VAL A 275 0.44 8.47 -5.50
C VAL A 275 -0.99 7.91 -5.66
N SER A 276 -1.14 6.93 -6.55
CA SER A 276 -2.44 6.36 -6.88
C SER A 276 -2.71 5.01 -6.20
N PHE A 277 -1.72 4.49 -5.45
CA PHE A 277 -1.85 3.24 -4.70
C PHE A 277 -2.27 3.50 -3.25
N THR A 278 -2.74 2.48 -2.58
CA THR A 278 -3.07 2.48 -1.14
C THR A 278 -1.87 2.02 -0.33
N THR A 279 -1.82 2.39 0.94
CA THR A 279 -0.76 2.05 1.90
C THR A 279 -1.39 1.72 3.25
N ASP A 280 -0.57 1.39 4.24
CA ASP A 280 -1.00 1.18 5.62
C ASP A 280 -1.38 2.47 6.39
N MET A 281 -1.10 3.66 5.85
CA MET A 281 -1.37 4.94 6.54
C MET A 281 -2.80 5.08 7.08
N PRO A 282 -3.87 4.72 6.31
CA PRO A 282 -5.25 4.82 6.81
C PRO A 282 -5.53 3.98 8.05
N LEU A 283 -4.72 2.96 8.27
CA LEU A 283 -4.85 2.03 9.40
C LEU A 283 -3.94 2.38 10.59
N LEU A 284 -3.01 3.32 10.43
CA LEU A 284 -2.04 3.76 11.44
C LEU A 284 -2.39 5.14 12.01
N THR A 285 -3.68 5.42 12.20
CA THR A 285 -4.20 6.73 12.61
C THR A 285 -3.75 7.20 13.99
N ASN A 286 -3.35 6.28 14.89
CA ASN A 286 -2.86 6.60 16.22
C ASN A 286 -1.36 6.99 16.25
N TRP A 287 -0.67 6.92 15.09
CA TRP A 287 0.77 7.15 15.00
C TRP A 287 1.16 8.60 14.63
N GLY A 288 0.20 9.52 14.70
CA GLY A 288 0.40 10.93 14.44
C GLY A 288 0.12 11.32 12.99
N LYS A 289 0.66 12.45 12.57
CA LYS A 289 0.47 12.99 11.23
C LYS A 289 1.27 12.21 10.20
N ALA A 290 0.61 11.73 9.15
CA ALA A 290 1.23 10.88 8.15
C ALA A 290 2.04 11.68 7.12
N LEU A 291 3.21 11.17 6.78
CA LEU A 291 4.02 11.51 5.62
C LEU A 291 4.25 10.22 4.81
N LEU A 292 4.46 10.34 3.52
CA LEU A 292 4.71 9.21 2.64
C LEU A 292 5.89 9.51 1.73
N PHE A 293 6.95 8.69 1.84
CA PHE A 293 8.18 8.87 1.09
C PHE A 293 8.93 7.54 0.96
N GLY A 294 9.55 7.30 -0.19
CA GLY A 294 10.53 6.24 -0.36
C GLY A 294 11.18 6.22 -1.73
N PRO A 295 12.36 5.61 -1.81
CA PRO A 295 13.06 5.39 -3.07
C PRO A 295 12.40 4.30 -3.90
N GLY A 296 12.67 4.30 -5.21
CA GLY A 296 12.13 3.33 -6.16
C GLY A 296 10.79 3.75 -6.75
N SER A 297 10.33 3.01 -7.73
CA SER A 297 9.08 3.26 -8.44
C SER A 297 8.07 2.14 -8.23
N ILE A 298 6.82 2.50 -7.94
CA ILE A 298 5.71 1.55 -7.86
C ILE A 298 5.50 0.78 -9.18
N LEU A 299 5.97 1.32 -10.30
CA LEU A 299 5.89 0.67 -11.60
C LEU A 299 6.87 -0.52 -11.74
N ASP A 300 7.91 -0.56 -10.93
CA ASP A 300 8.83 -1.70 -10.84
C ASP A 300 8.34 -2.75 -9.82
N ALA A 301 7.58 -2.34 -8.80
CA ALA A 301 7.02 -3.21 -7.78
C ALA A 301 6.11 -4.31 -8.38
N HIS A 302 6.04 -5.47 -7.73
CA HIS A 302 5.21 -6.62 -8.13
C HIS A 302 5.56 -7.22 -9.51
N THR A 303 6.62 -6.75 -10.18
CA THR A 303 7.07 -7.30 -11.46
C THR A 303 8.14 -8.38 -11.27
N ALA A 304 8.40 -9.16 -12.30
CA ALA A 304 9.52 -10.12 -12.30
C ALA A 304 10.90 -9.43 -12.34
N GLY A 305 10.93 -8.17 -12.79
CA GLY A 305 12.12 -7.34 -12.90
C GLY A 305 12.23 -6.28 -11.80
N GLU A 306 11.57 -6.49 -10.67
CA GLU A 306 11.58 -5.54 -9.55
C GLU A 306 13.00 -5.15 -9.17
N LYS A 307 13.23 -3.85 -9.01
CA LYS A 307 14.56 -3.27 -8.78
C LYS A 307 14.49 -1.97 -8.00
N ILE A 308 15.65 -1.58 -7.45
CA ILE A 308 15.87 -0.26 -6.85
C ILE A 308 17.20 0.32 -7.28
N SER A 309 17.26 1.64 -7.54
CA SER A 309 18.49 2.34 -7.85
C SER A 309 19.36 2.46 -6.59
N LYS A 310 20.64 2.09 -6.71
CA LYS A 310 21.63 2.25 -5.62
C LYS A 310 21.81 3.72 -5.24
N ARG A 311 21.71 4.62 -6.20
CA ARG A 311 21.79 6.07 -5.96
C ARG A 311 20.57 6.56 -5.16
N GLU A 312 19.36 6.17 -5.55
CA GLU A 312 18.14 6.54 -4.81
C GLU A 312 18.13 5.95 -3.41
N LEU A 313 18.54 4.70 -3.28
CA LEU A 313 18.63 4.02 -2.00
C LEU A 313 19.61 4.73 -1.03
N THR A 314 20.77 5.16 -1.54
CA THR A 314 21.73 5.96 -0.74
C THR A 314 21.14 7.30 -0.36
N ALA A 315 20.53 8.04 -1.32
CA ALA A 315 19.95 9.34 -1.04
C ALA A 315 18.78 9.25 -0.05
N ALA A 316 18.00 8.17 -0.07
CA ALA A 316 16.89 7.98 0.85
C ALA A 316 17.35 7.87 2.32
N VAL A 317 18.54 7.33 2.59
CA VAL A 317 19.12 7.34 3.94
C VAL A 317 19.23 8.76 4.47
N ASP A 318 19.83 9.65 3.69
CA ASP A 318 20.02 11.05 4.08
C ASP A 318 18.66 11.79 4.21
N VAL A 319 17.70 11.48 3.33
CA VAL A 319 16.36 12.09 3.37
C VAL A 319 15.62 11.67 4.64
N TYR A 320 15.60 10.38 5.01
CA TYR A 320 14.96 9.92 6.24
C TYR A 320 15.60 10.54 7.48
N GLU A 321 16.93 10.63 7.54
CA GLU A 321 17.64 11.31 8.62
C GLU A 321 17.21 12.78 8.74
N GLN A 322 17.23 13.52 7.63
CA GLN A 322 16.83 14.93 7.58
C GLN A 322 15.36 15.14 7.98
N MET A 323 14.44 14.27 7.52
CA MET A 323 13.03 14.35 7.89
C MET A 323 12.85 14.20 9.40
N VAL A 324 13.49 13.20 10.02
CA VAL A 324 13.41 12.99 11.46
C VAL A 324 13.92 14.22 12.22
N ILE A 325 15.07 14.77 11.85
CA ILE A 325 15.65 15.96 12.50
C ILE A 325 14.72 17.19 12.36
N ARG A 326 14.20 17.45 11.16
CA ARG A 326 13.30 18.61 10.90
C ARG A 326 11.99 18.50 11.67
N LEU A 327 11.34 17.32 11.65
CA LEU A 327 10.05 17.12 12.30
C LEU A 327 10.17 17.21 13.83
N LYS A 328 11.30 16.79 14.39
CA LYS A 328 11.59 16.98 15.83
C LYS A 328 11.82 18.46 16.18
N GLY A 329 12.49 19.20 15.31
CA GLY A 329 12.77 20.64 15.53
C GLY A 329 11.53 21.54 15.47
N ASN A 330 10.48 21.16 14.76
CA ASN A 330 9.22 21.92 14.64
C ASN A 330 8.32 21.86 15.90
N GLY A 331 8.80 21.34 17.01
CA GLY A 331 8.08 21.18 18.28
C GLY A 331 8.66 21.95 19.47
N SER A 332 9.62 22.85 19.21
CA SER A 332 10.24 23.69 20.26
C SER A 332 9.59 25.07 20.31
#